data_0e1584434cd632c1cc026ca13a4231c8
#
_entry.id   0e1584434cd632c1cc026ca13a4231c8
#
_cell.length_a   1.000
_cell.length_b   1.000
_cell.length_c   1.000
_cell.angle_alpha   90.00
_cell.angle_beta   90.00
_cell.angle_gamma   90.00
#
_symmetry.space_group_name_H-M   'P 1'
#
loop_
_entity.id
_entity.type
_entity.pdbx_description
1 polymer ?
#
loop_
_entity_poly.entity_id
_entity_poly.type
_entity_poly.pdbx_seq_one_letter_code
_entity_poly.pdbx_strand_id
1 'polypeptide(L)'
;MRVAADLLVVRTVGEKVRKALYGYGICCAAQATGQAAAKGRHEADDLREVQAAVSQVTKRALEQSLKNLLLKKPLTKITINDIAEDCGINRMTFYYHFKDIYDLVEWSCLEDAKKALDEKKTYETWQQGFLQIFEAVQENRPFIMNVYRCVHAEQVEKYLQPLVDRLLLDVINEEVGTMKVRDEDKQFIAQVYSYIFIGLMLDWIKDDMREDPRQIVDRLAKLIRGSMSAALSRFQF
;
A
#
# COMPACT_ATOMS: atom_id res chain seq x y z
N MET A 1 9.37 -6.16 22.93
CA MET A 1 9.51 -4.87 23.67
C MET A 1 9.10 -3.64 22.85
N ARG A 2 9.29 -3.58 21.51
CA ARG A 2 8.82 -2.45 20.66
C ARG A 2 7.28 -2.33 20.59
N VAL A 3 6.57 -3.45 20.45
CA VAL A 3 5.10 -3.47 20.37
C VAL A 3 4.40 -2.91 21.61
N ALA A 4 4.99 -3.07 22.80
CA ALA A 4 4.46 -2.51 24.04
C ALA A 4 4.63 -0.97 24.11
N ALA A 5 5.69 -0.44 23.49
CA ALA A 5 5.91 1.01 23.42
C ALA A 5 4.92 1.69 22.46
N ASP A 6 4.62 1.05 21.33
CA ASP A 6 3.66 1.57 20.35
C ASP A 6 2.21 1.52 20.88
N LEU A 7 1.85 0.48 21.64
CA LEU A 7 0.57 0.40 22.34
C LEU A 7 0.42 1.46 23.45
N LEU A 8 1.51 1.81 24.13
CA LEU A 8 1.52 2.88 25.13
C LEU A 8 1.29 4.25 24.48
N VAL A 9 1.87 4.49 23.30
CA VAL A 9 1.67 5.70 22.50
C VAL A 9 0.22 5.82 22.04
N VAL A 10 -0.39 4.73 21.54
CA VAL A 10 -1.81 4.71 21.13
C VAL A 10 -2.73 5.00 22.30
N ARG A 11 -2.45 4.45 23.49
CA ARG A 11 -3.24 4.68 24.71
C ARG A 11 -3.10 6.11 25.21
N THR A 12 -1.88 6.66 25.19
CA THR A 12 -1.58 8.03 25.64
C THR A 12 -2.14 9.08 24.68
N VAL A 13 -2.06 8.84 23.35
CA VAL A 13 -2.64 9.70 22.33
C VAL A 13 -4.17 9.61 22.38
N GLY A 14 -4.74 8.42 22.57
CA GLY A 14 -6.19 8.24 22.74
C GLY A 14 -6.75 8.96 23.94
N GLU A 15 -6.05 8.99 25.07
CA GLU A 15 -6.44 9.77 26.24
C GLU A 15 -6.33 11.28 26.04
N LYS A 16 -5.27 11.76 25.36
CA LYS A 16 -5.13 13.19 24.99
C LYS A 16 -6.21 13.64 24.02
N VAL A 17 -6.55 12.82 23.02
CA VAL A 17 -7.63 13.10 22.06
C VAL A 17 -9.00 13.09 22.78
N ARG A 18 -9.22 12.14 23.71
CA ARG A 18 -10.44 12.11 24.52
C ARG A 18 -10.57 13.36 25.41
N LYS A 19 -9.49 13.81 26.04
CA LYS A 19 -9.49 15.06 26.83
C LYS A 19 -9.73 16.29 25.97
N ALA A 20 -9.19 16.36 24.75
CA ALA A 20 -9.46 17.45 23.82
C ALA A 20 -10.93 17.47 23.35
N LEU A 21 -11.54 16.31 23.09
CA LEU A 21 -12.94 16.21 22.66
C LEU A 21 -13.95 16.52 23.78
N TYR A 22 -13.63 16.20 25.05
CA TYR A 22 -14.51 16.48 26.19
C TYR A 22 -14.25 17.82 26.83
N GLY A 23 -13.16 18.54 26.50
CA GLY A 23 -12.81 19.86 27.03
C GLY A 23 -13.50 21.06 26.38
N TYR A 24 -14.14 20.85 25.22
CA TYR A 24 -14.88 21.91 24.54
C TYR A 24 -16.39 21.77 24.81
N GLY A 25 -16.80 22.24 26.00
CA GLY A 25 -18.19 22.52 26.32
C GLY A 25 -18.73 23.56 25.32
N ILE A 26 -19.81 23.21 24.67
CA ILE A 26 -20.57 24.06 23.75
C ILE A 26 -21.03 25.31 24.53
N CYS A 27 -20.55 26.47 24.14
CA CYS A 27 -21.18 27.73 24.48
C CYS A 27 -21.43 28.51 23.18
N CYS A 28 -22.71 28.67 22.85
CA CYS A 28 -23.18 29.56 21.79
C CYS A 28 -22.89 31.02 22.16
N ALA A 29 -22.34 31.80 21.27
CA ALA A 29 -22.82 33.11 20.82
C ALA A 29 -21.77 33.88 20.00
N ALA A 30 -22.25 34.28 18.81
CA ALA A 30 -22.11 35.59 18.16
C ALA A 30 -20.73 36.21 17.87
N GLN A 31 -20.57 36.47 16.60
CA GLN A 31 -19.85 37.60 15.96
C GLN A 31 -18.37 37.79 16.32
N ALA A 32 -17.48 37.30 15.47
CA ALA A 32 -16.12 37.78 15.40
C ALA A 32 -15.55 37.61 13.98
N THR A 33 -15.13 38.73 13.47
CA THR A 33 -14.26 39.14 12.38
C THR A 33 -13.37 38.06 11.73
N GLY A 34 -13.03 38.26 10.44
CA GLY A 34 -12.28 37.33 9.55
C GLY A 34 -10.99 36.68 10.09
N GLN A 35 -10.43 37.15 11.20
CA GLN A 35 -9.28 36.51 11.88
C GLN A 35 -9.66 35.24 12.67
N ALA A 36 -10.90 35.16 13.19
CA ALA A 36 -11.38 33.96 13.87
C ALA A 36 -11.65 32.81 12.89
N ALA A 37 -12.06 33.12 11.65
CA ALA A 37 -12.29 32.12 10.60
C ALA A 37 -11.00 31.52 10.04
N ALA A 38 -9.88 32.23 10.06
CA ALA A 38 -8.56 31.72 9.68
C ALA A 38 -7.98 30.82 10.77
N LYS A 39 -8.13 31.19 12.05
CA LYS A 39 -7.68 30.42 13.21
C LYS A 39 -8.46 29.10 13.34
N GLY A 40 -9.78 29.13 13.15
CA GLY A 40 -10.63 27.94 13.19
C GLY A 40 -10.37 26.97 12.02
N ARG A 41 -9.91 27.46 10.86
CA ARG A 41 -9.46 26.59 9.74
C ARG A 41 -8.15 25.89 10.06
N HIS A 42 -7.19 26.57 10.65
CA HIS A 42 -5.89 25.98 11.04
C HIS A 42 -6.08 24.90 12.12
N GLU A 43 -6.90 25.15 13.13
CA GLU A 43 -7.24 24.17 14.18
C GLU A 43 -8.01 22.96 13.61
N ALA A 44 -8.86 23.14 12.60
CA ALA A 44 -9.58 22.06 11.94
C ALA A 44 -8.65 21.21 11.06
N ASP A 45 -7.66 21.80 10.41
CA ASP A 45 -6.67 21.10 9.61
C ASP A 45 -5.69 20.31 10.49
N ASP A 46 -5.23 20.90 11.59
CA ASP A 46 -4.41 20.21 12.61
C ASP A 46 -5.14 18.99 13.20
N LEU A 47 -6.44 19.10 13.49
CA LEU A 47 -7.25 17.99 13.98
C LEU A 47 -7.41 16.87 12.93
N ARG A 48 -7.56 17.22 11.67
CA ARG A 48 -7.63 16.24 10.55
C ARG A 48 -6.31 15.49 10.38
N GLU A 49 -5.18 16.18 10.48
CA GLU A 49 -3.85 15.56 10.41
C GLU A 49 -3.63 14.59 11.58
N VAL A 50 -3.96 14.99 12.80
CA VAL A 50 -3.88 14.12 13.96
C VAL A 50 -4.79 12.90 13.82
N GLN A 51 -6.01 13.08 13.34
CA GLN A 51 -6.96 11.98 13.11
C GLN A 51 -6.47 11.02 12.02
N ALA A 52 -5.88 11.55 10.93
CA ALA A 52 -5.28 10.75 9.88
C ALA A 52 -4.08 9.94 10.41
N ALA A 53 -3.21 10.56 11.21
CA ALA A 53 -2.07 9.87 11.82
C ALA A 53 -2.50 8.74 12.78
N VAL A 54 -3.51 8.98 13.64
CA VAL A 54 -4.07 7.95 14.54
C VAL A 54 -4.70 6.81 13.74
N SER A 55 -5.40 7.13 12.66
CA SER A 55 -5.97 6.14 11.74
C SER A 55 -4.89 5.24 11.13
N GLN A 56 -3.77 5.80 10.69
CA GLN A 56 -2.65 5.04 10.12
C GLN A 56 -1.98 4.13 11.16
N VAL A 57 -1.78 4.62 12.39
CA VAL A 57 -1.21 3.82 13.48
C VAL A 57 -2.11 2.61 13.78
N THR A 58 -3.43 2.81 13.83
CA THR A 58 -4.39 1.73 14.07
C THR A 58 -4.39 0.71 12.94
N LYS A 59 -4.37 1.15 11.67
CA LYS A 59 -4.29 0.26 10.51
C LYS A 59 -3.02 -0.61 10.54
N ARG A 60 -1.87 -0.03 10.89
CA ARG A 60 -0.61 -0.76 11.02
C ARG A 60 -0.61 -1.76 12.17
N ALA A 61 -1.27 -1.45 13.28
CA ALA A 61 -1.43 -2.38 14.39
C ALA A 61 -2.27 -3.60 13.97
N LEU A 62 -3.37 -3.37 13.22
CA LEU A 62 -4.21 -4.42 12.65
C LEU A 62 -3.45 -5.30 11.65
N GLU A 63 -2.65 -4.69 10.78
CA GLU A 63 -1.76 -5.38 9.84
C GLU A 63 -0.77 -6.28 10.57
N GLN A 64 -0.08 -5.76 11.58
CA GLN A 64 0.91 -6.51 12.34
C GLN A 64 0.27 -7.70 13.07
N SER A 65 -0.90 -7.50 13.65
CA SER A 65 -1.67 -8.59 14.29
C SER A 65 -2.04 -9.67 13.27
N LEU A 66 -2.56 -9.28 12.10
CA LEU A 66 -2.87 -10.22 11.03
C LEU A 66 -1.63 -11.04 10.62
N LYS A 67 -0.49 -10.37 10.39
CA LYS A 67 0.79 -11.03 10.05
C LYS A 67 1.22 -12.01 11.15
N ASN A 68 1.11 -11.64 12.42
CA ASN A 68 1.44 -12.51 13.56
C ASN A 68 0.52 -13.73 13.66
N LEU A 69 -0.78 -13.56 13.42
CA LEU A 69 -1.76 -14.65 13.43
C LEU A 69 -1.55 -15.62 12.27
N LEU A 70 -1.14 -15.13 11.11
CA LEU A 70 -0.85 -15.95 9.92
C LEU A 70 0.38 -16.85 10.09
N LEU A 71 1.26 -16.55 11.04
CA LEU A 71 2.34 -17.47 11.44
C LEU A 71 1.82 -18.68 12.23
N LYS A 72 0.62 -18.57 12.83
CA LYS A 72 0.05 -19.61 13.73
C LYS A 72 -1.06 -20.40 13.08
N LYS A 73 -1.86 -19.79 12.20
CA LYS A 73 -3.02 -20.42 11.56
C LYS A 73 -3.30 -19.84 10.18
N PRO A 74 -3.92 -20.62 9.27
CA PRO A 74 -4.22 -20.13 7.92
C PRO A 74 -5.28 -19.00 7.94
N LEU A 75 -5.26 -18.14 6.93
CA LEU A 75 -6.16 -16.98 6.79
C LEU A 75 -7.64 -17.35 6.94
N THR A 76 -8.04 -18.50 6.39
CA THR A 76 -9.42 -18.99 6.46
C THR A 76 -9.93 -19.31 7.89
N LYS A 77 -9.01 -19.43 8.86
CA LYS A 77 -9.32 -19.66 10.28
C LYS A 77 -9.11 -18.44 11.17
N ILE A 78 -8.70 -17.30 10.58
CA ILE A 78 -8.55 -16.04 11.30
C ILE A 78 -9.89 -15.30 11.26
N THR A 79 -10.34 -14.84 12.41
CA THR A 79 -11.55 -14.02 12.54
C THR A 79 -11.18 -12.57 12.90
N ILE A 80 -12.11 -11.64 12.65
CA ILE A 80 -11.94 -10.24 13.07
C ILE A 80 -11.81 -10.15 14.60
N ASN A 81 -12.45 -11.05 15.35
CA ASN A 81 -12.29 -11.09 16.80
C ASN A 81 -10.86 -11.47 17.21
N ASP A 82 -10.24 -12.46 16.54
CA ASP A 82 -8.86 -12.82 16.82
C ASP A 82 -7.91 -11.62 16.62
N ILE A 83 -8.11 -10.85 15.54
CA ILE A 83 -7.30 -9.66 15.24
C ILE A 83 -7.55 -8.56 16.28
N ALA A 84 -8.80 -8.31 16.62
CA ALA A 84 -9.18 -7.28 17.59
C ALA A 84 -8.65 -7.60 19.00
N GLU A 85 -8.72 -8.85 19.43
CA GLU A 85 -8.18 -9.33 20.71
C GLU A 85 -6.66 -9.22 20.76
N ASP A 86 -5.95 -9.66 19.70
CA ASP A 86 -4.49 -9.57 19.61
C ASP A 86 -3.99 -8.11 19.61
N CYS A 87 -4.75 -7.19 18.99
CA CYS A 87 -4.48 -5.75 19.04
C CYS A 87 -4.93 -5.04 20.34
N GLY A 88 -5.74 -5.69 21.17
CA GLY A 88 -6.35 -5.05 22.35
C GLY A 88 -7.34 -3.94 22.01
N ILE A 89 -8.04 -4.03 20.87
CA ILE A 89 -9.03 -3.05 20.41
C ILE A 89 -10.44 -3.67 20.34
N ASN A 90 -11.45 -2.80 20.23
CA ASN A 90 -12.82 -3.26 19.99
C ASN A 90 -13.01 -3.66 18.51
N ARG A 91 -13.79 -4.72 18.26
CA ARG A 91 -14.21 -5.17 16.92
C ARG A 91 -14.79 -4.02 16.07
N MET A 92 -15.52 -3.07 16.68
CA MET A 92 -16.07 -1.91 15.97
C MET A 92 -14.96 -1.01 15.42
N THR A 93 -13.80 -0.93 16.09
CA THR A 93 -12.63 -0.20 15.61
C THR A 93 -12.06 -0.83 14.34
N PHE A 94 -12.09 -2.16 14.22
CA PHE A 94 -11.73 -2.83 12.96
C PHE A 94 -12.63 -2.36 11.82
N TYR A 95 -13.96 -2.44 12.00
CA TYR A 95 -14.93 -2.05 10.97
C TYR A 95 -14.92 -0.57 10.61
N TYR A 96 -14.38 0.28 11.48
CA TYR A 96 -14.15 1.69 11.14
C TYR A 96 -13.08 1.87 10.05
N HIS A 97 -12.12 0.92 9.96
CA HIS A 97 -10.98 1.01 9.05
C HIS A 97 -11.08 0.07 7.85
N PHE A 98 -11.68 -1.12 8.03
CA PHE A 98 -11.72 -2.18 7.04
C PHE A 98 -13.08 -2.86 7.02
N LYS A 99 -13.55 -3.15 5.82
CA LYS A 99 -14.82 -3.85 5.60
C LYS A 99 -14.76 -5.29 6.10
N ASP A 100 -13.67 -5.98 5.81
CA ASP A 100 -13.42 -7.37 6.19
C ASP A 100 -11.91 -7.65 6.24
N ILE A 101 -11.53 -8.91 6.51
CA ILE A 101 -10.12 -9.31 6.60
C ILE A 101 -9.41 -9.18 5.24
N TYR A 102 -10.11 -9.41 4.14
CA TYR A 102 -9.52 -9.32 2.80
C TYR A 102 -9.19 -7.86 2.43
N ASP A 103 -10.01 -6.92 2.85
CA ASP A 103 -9.73 -5.47 2.71
C ASP A 103 -8.47 -5.08 3.50
N LEU A 104 -8.27 -5.63 4.70
CA LEU A 104 -7.02 -5.45 5.46
C LEU A 104 -5.82 -6.11 4.74
N VAL A 105 -5.98 -7.29 4.17
CA VAL A 105 -4.94 -7.97 3.38
C VAL A 105 -4.54 -7.13 2.17
N GLU A 106 -5.52 -6.63 1.43
CA GLU A 106 -5.30 -5.75 0.27
C GLU A 106 -4.51 -4.50 0.66
N TRP A 107 -4.98 -3.81 1.69
CA TRP A 107 -4.30 -2.63 2.20
C TRP A 107 -2.86 -2.93 2.64
N SER A 108 -2.62 -4.06 3.31
CA SER A 108 -1.29 -4.50 3.74
C SER A 108 -0.35 -4.73 2.55
N CYS A 109 -0.80 -5.45 1.52
CA CYS A 109 -0.02 -5.68 0.31
C CYS A 109 0.33 -4.37 -0.41
N LEU A 110 -0.63 -3.44 -0.51
CA LEU A 110 -0.42 -2.14 -1.14
C LEU A 110 0.58 -1.27 -0.36
N GLU A 111 0.51 -1.27 0.97
CA GLU A 111 1.44 -0.51 1.81
C GLU A 111 2.86 -1.10 1.77
N ASP A 112 3.00 -2.43 1.77
CA ASP A 112 4.31 -3.08 1.62
C ASP A 112 4.92 -2.78 0.23
N ALA A 113 4.11 -2.83 -0.84
CA ALA A 113 4.56 -2.47 -2.19
C ALA A 113 4.95 -0.99 -2.30
N LYS A 114 4.18 -0.07 -1.72
CA LYS A 114 4.53 1.35 -1.68
C LYS A 114 5.85 1.60 -0.96
N LYS A 115 6.07 0.96 0.20
CA LYS A 115 7.33 1.07 0.95
C LYS A 115 8.52 0.55 0.14
N ALA A 116 8.34 -0.57 -0.58
CA ALA A 116 9.37 -1.14 -1.42
C ALA A 116 9.75 -0.22 -2.59
N LEU A 117 8.81 0.60 -3.07
CA LEU A 117 8.99 1.48 -4.23
C LEU A 117 9.34 2.93 -3.85
N ASP A 118 9.37 3.27 -2.56
CA ASP A 118 9.68 4.62 -2.13
C ASP A 118 11.09 5.00 -2.63
N GLU A 119 11.18 6.08 -3.45
CA GLU A 119 12.38 6.64 -4.07
C GLU A 119 12.87 6.04 -5.41
N LYS A 120 12.25 5.00 -6.01
CA LYS A 120 12.79 4.35 -7.23
C LYS A 120 11.77 4.17 -8.35
N LYS A 121 11.28 5.31 -8.87
CA LYS A 121 10.20 5.35 -9.88
C LYS A 121 10.65 5.87 -11.26
N THR A 122 11.96 5.85 -11.54
CA THR A 122 12.50 6.36 -12.80
C THR A 122 12.80 5.23 -13.78
N TYR A 123 12.86 5.55 -15.07
CA TYR A 123 13.26 4.59 -16.10
C TYR A 123 14.62 3.94 -15.81
N GLU A 124 15.58 4.71 -15.29
CA GLU A 124 16.89 4.18 -14.93
C GLU A 124 16.88 3.26 -13.69
N THR A 125 15.88 3.39 -12.83
CA THR A 125 15.81 2.67 -11.53
C THR A 125 14.74 1.58 -11.48
N TRP A 126 13.96 1.37 -12.55
CA TRP A 126 12.85 0.40 -12.56
C TRP A 126 13.28 -1.02 -12.17
N GLN A 127 14.48 -1.45 -12.62
CA GLN A 127 15.03 -2.78 -12.28
C GLN A 127 15.24 -2.92 -10.77
N GLN A 128 15.80 -1.89 -10.16
CA GLN A 128 16.01 -1.87 -8.70
C GLN A 128 14.68 -1.84 -7.96
N GLY A 129 13.71 -1.03 -8.43
CA GLY A 129 12.36 -0.98 -7.86
C GLY A 129 11.66 -2.34 -7.96
N PHE A 130 11.75 -3.00 -9.12
CA PHE A 130 11.16 -4.31 -9.33
C PHE A 130 11.82 -5.38 -8.45
N LEU A 131 13.16 -5.39 -8.34
CA LEU A 131 13.87 -6.28 -7.43
C LEU A 131 13.44 -6.06 -5.97
N GLN A 132 13.30 -4.82 -5.53
CA GLN A 132 12.84 -4.51 -4.16
C GLN A 132 11.44 -5.03 -3.87
N ILE A 133 10.53 -5.02 -4.86
CA ILE A 133 9.20 -5.64 -4.70
C ILE A 133 9.34 -7.14 -4.48
N PHE A 134 10.17 -7.82 -5.27
CA PHE A 134 10.42 -9.26 -5.07
C PHE A 134 11.03 -9.55 -3.69
N GLU A 135 12.03 -8.77 -3.26
CA GLU A 135 12.66 -8.91 -1.95
C GLU A 135 11.64 -8.68 -0.82
N ALA A 136 10.80 -7.64 -0.91
CA ALA A 136 9.73 -7.37 0.07
C ALA A 136 8.68 -8.50 0.13
N VAL A 137 8.31 -9.08 -1.02
CA VAL A 137 7.42 -10.25 -1.09
C VAL A 137 8.09 -11.46 -0.44
N GLN A 138 9.37 -11.68 -0.67
CA GLN A 138 10.14 -12.79 -0.09
C GLN A 138 10.30 -12.66 1.43
N GLU A 139 10.58 -11.46 1.92
CA GLU A 139 10.65 -11.18 3.36
C GLU A 139 9.33 -11.46 4.08
N ASN A 140 8.21 -11.22 3.40
CA ASN A 140 6.86 -11.49 3.90
C ASN A 140 6.30 -12.85 3.44
N ARG A 141 7.16 -13.79 3.01
CA ARG A 141 6.77 -15.09 2.42
C ARG A 141 5.65 -15.82 3.18
N PRO A 142 5.68 -15.99 4.52
CA PRO A 142 4.61 -16.69 5.24
C PRO A 142 3.24 -16.02 5.06
N PHE A 143 3.19 -14.69 5.08
CA PHE A 143 1.99 -13.90 4.83
C PHE A 143 1.52 -14.08 3.38
N ILE A 144 2.39 -13.84 2.41
CA ILE A 144 2.08 -13.91 0.97
C ILE A 144 1.60 -15.31 0.57
N MET A 145 2.27 -16.37 1.03
CA MET A 145 1.87 -17.76 0.73
C MET A 145 0.51 -18.13 1.33
N ASN A 146 0.19 -17.65 2.55
CA ASN A 146 -1.13 -17.84 3.14
C ASN A 146 -2.21 -17.11 2.33
N VAL A 147 -1.96 -15.86 1.95
CA VAL A 147 -2.88 -15.08 1.11
C VAL A 147 -3.08 -15.76 -0.23
N TYR A 148 -1.99 -16.10 -0.94
CA TYR A 148 -2.04 -16.73 -2.26
C TYR A 148 -2.82 -18.04 -2.29
N ARG A 149 -2.74 -18.84 -1.22
CA ARG A 149 -3.50 -20.11 -1.09
C ARG A 149 -4.98 -19.91 -0.79
N CYS A 150 -5.37 -18.78 -0.22
CA CYS A 150 -6.73 -18.49 0.23
C CYS A 150 -7.50 -17.56 -0.70
N VAL A 151 -6.79 -16.75 -1.48
CA VAL A 151 -7.35 -15.77 -2.41
C VAL A 151 -7.10 -16.24 -3.82
N HIS A 152 -8.12 -16.18 -4.68
CA HIS A 152 -7.94 -16.54 -6.10
C HIS A 152 -6.95 -15.58 -6.77
N ALA A 153 -6.07 -16.13 -7.64
CA ALA A 153 -5.04 -15.35 -8.34
C ALA A 153 -5.63 -14.12 -9.07
N GLU A 154 -6.84 -14.26 -9.64
CA GLU A 154 -7.57 -13.16 -10.28
C GLU A 154 -7.84 -11.96 -9.36
N GLN A 155 -8.09 -12.21 -8.07
CA GLN A 155 -8.29 -11.13 -7.09
C GLN A 155 -6.97 -10.42 -6.78
N VAL A 156 -5.88 -11.18 -6.63
CA VAL A 156 -4.55 -10.61 -6.41
C VAL A 156 -4.14 -9.75 -7.60
N GLU A 157 -4.33 -10.24 -8.82
CA GLU A 157 -4.07 -9.50 -10.06
C GLU A 157 -4.88 -8.20 -10.12
N LYS A 158 -6.19 -8.27 -9.86
CA LYS A 158 -7.09 -7.12 -9.87
C LYS A 158 -6.64 -6.00 -8.92
N TYR A 159 -6.03 -6.33 -7.78
CA TYR A 159 -5.54 -5.34 -6.82
C TYR A 159 -4.16 -4.79 -7.20
N LEU A 160 -3.28 -5.62 -7.73
CA LEU A 160 -1.94 -5.21 -8.12
C LEU A 160 -1.94 -4.40 -9.43
N GLN A 161 -2.84 -4.73 -10.36
CA GLN A 161 -2.89 -4.12 -11.70
C GLN A 161 -2.90 -2.59 -11.66
N PRO A 162 -3.83 -1.90 -10.95
CA PRO A 162 -3.87 -0.43 -10.96
C PRO A 162 -2.62 0.22 -10.34
N LEU A 163 -1.97 -0.48 -9.39
CA LEU A 163 -0.75 0.02 -8.78
C LEU A 163 0.42 -0.06 -9.76
N VAL A 164 0.61 -1.22 -10.38
CA VAL A 164 1.71 -1.47 -11.32
C VAL A 164 1.53 -0.62 -12.58
N ASP A 165 0.29 -0.50 -13.10
CA ASP A 165 -0.03 0.37 -14.24
C ASP A 165 0.40 1.82 -13.98
N ARG A 166 0.08 2.35 -12.80
CA ARG A 166 0.46 3.72 -12.43
C ARG A 166 1.98 3.90 -12.37
N LEU A 167 2.68 2.94 -11.76
CA LEU A 167 4.14 3.00 -11.65
C LEU A 167 4.82 2.93 -13.02
N LEU A 168 4.32 2.07 -13.90
CA LEU A 168 4.83 1.95 -15.27
C LEU A 168 4.48 3.17 -16.11
N LEU A 169 3.30 3.76 -15.89
CA LEU A 169 2.93 5.00 -16.57
C LEU A 169 3.84 6.17 -16.19
N ASP A 170 4.26 6.26 -14.93
CA ASP A 170 5.25 7.25 -14.49
C ASP A 170 6.60 7.05 -15.21
N VAL A 171 7.08 5.80 -15.30
CA VAL A 171 8.31 5.45 -16.05
C VAL A 171 8.17 5.77 -17.54
N ILE A 172 7.02 5.46 -18.16
CA ILE A 172 6.73 5.75 -19.57
C ILE A 172 6.69 7.26 -19.84
N ASN A 173 6.10 8.05 -18.94
CA ASN A 173 6.03 9.49 -19.07
C ASN A 173 7.42 10.12 -18.96
N GLU A 174 8.34 9.55 -18.21
CA GLU A 174 9.73 9.97 -18.16
C GLU A 174 10.45 9.63 -19.49
N GLU A 175 10.30 8.40 -19.97
CA GLU A 175 10.96 7.90 -21.18
C GLU A 175 10.46 8.58 -22.46
N VAL A 176 9.18 8.97 -22.50
CA VAL A 176 8.59 9.62 -23.69
C VAL A 176 9.29 10.93 -24.04
N GLY A 177 9.83 11.66 -23.07
CA GLY A 177 10.60 12.89 -23.28
C GLY A 177 9.88 13.88 -24.19
N THR A 178 10.44 14.15 -25.37
CA THR A 178 9.89 15.06 -26.38
C THR A 178 9.01 14.37 -27.45
N MET A 179 8.88 13.05 -27.40
CA MET A 179 8.05 12.30 -28.35
C MET A 179 6.56 12.64 -28.16
N LYS A 180 5.84 12.78 -29.28
CA LYS A 180 4.39 12.99 -29.26
C LYS A 180 3.69 11.65 -29.33
N VAL A 181 3.26 11.13 -28.18
CA VAL A 181 2.52 9.86 -28.05
C VAL A 181 1.20 10.17 -27.34
N ARG A 182 0.10 9.60 -27.83
CA ARG A 182 -1.22 9.80 -27.20
C ARG A 182 -1.25 9.17 -25.82
N ASP A 183 -2.03 9.74 -24.90
CA ASP A 183 -2.13 9.21 -23.54
C ASP A 183 -2.76 7.80 -23.51
N GLU A 184 -3.69 7.50 -24.43
CA GLU A 184 -4.27 6.16 -24.59
C GLU A 184 -3.21 5.12 -24.97
N ASP A 185 -2.26 5.48 -25.85
CA ASP A 185 -1.16 4.59 -26.25
C ASP A 185 -0.16 4.38 -25.13
N LYS A 186 0.16 5.42 -24.36
CA LYS A 186 1.00 5.30 -23.16
C LYS A 186 0.37 4.38 -22.11
N GLN A 187 -0.94 4.53 -21.88
CA GLN A 187 -1.69 3.67 -20.96
C GLN A 187 -1.69 2.22 -21.45
N PHE A 188 -1.89 1.98 -22.74
CA PHE A 188 -1.84 0.64 -23.33
C PHE A 188 -0.45 0.01 -23.17
N ILE A 189 0.62 0.76 -23.43
CA ILE A 189 2.00 0.30 -23.23
C ILE A 189 2.23 -0.05 -21.76
N ALA A 190 1.82 0.81 -20.81
CA ALA A 190 1.92 0.55 -19.38
C ALA A 190 1.21 -0.75 -19.00
N GLN A 191 -0.01 -0.94 -19.48
CA GLN A 191 -0.82 -2.13 -19.22
C GLN A 191 -0.16 -3.41 -19.75
N VAL A 192 0.42 -3.39 -20.96
CA VAL A 192 1.13 -4.55 -21.51
C VAL A 192 2.33 -4.94 -20.65
N TYR A 193 3.13 -3.97 -20.24
CA TYR A 193 4.27 -4.24 -19.35
C TYR A 193 3.83 -4.69 -17.97
N SER A 194 2.75 -4.15 -17.41
CA SER A 194 2.25 -4.57 -16.11
C SER A 194 1.83 -6.04 -16.08
N TYR A 195 1.22 -6.55 -17.15
CA TYR A 195 0.92 -7.99 -17.28
C TYR A 195 2.18 -8.85 -17.21
N ILE A 196 3.28 -8.40 -17.82
CA ILE A 196 4.56 -9.12 -17.76
C ILE A 196 5.08 -9.15 -16.31
N PHE A 197 5.10 -8.00 -15.64
CA PHE A 197 5.59 -7.88 -14.27
C PHE A 197 4.76 -8.69 -13.28
N ILE A 198 3.43 -8.54 -13.34
CA ILE A 198 2.50 -9.24 -12.45
C ILE A 198 2.53 -10.74 -12.72
N GLY A 199 2.52 -11.15 -13.99
CA GLY A 199 2.57 -12.57 -14.38
C GLY A 199 3.83 -13.26 -13.84
N LEU A 200 5.01 -12.65 -14.02
CA LEU A 200 6.27 -13.19 -13.49
C LEU A 200 6.27 -13.28 -11.96
N MET A 201 5.72 -12.28 -11.28
CA MET A 201 5.62 -12.27 -9.83
C MET A 201 4.70 -13.40 -9.34
N LEU A 202 3.52 -13.54 -9.94
CA LEU A 202 2.55 -14.56 -9.55
C LEU A 202 3.06 -15.98 -9.84
N ASP A 203 3.72 -16.21 -10.98
CA ASP A 203 4.34 -17.49 -11.30
C ASP A 203 5.46 -17.84 -10.32
N TRP A 204 6.29 -16.87 -9.94
CA TRP A 204 7.33 -17.07 -8.94
C TRP A 204 6.75 -17.39 -7.55
N ILE A 205 5.68 -16.71 -7.12
CA ILE A 205 4.97 -17.02 -5.88
C ILE A 205 4.39 -18.44 -5.94
N LYS A 206 3.75 -18.81 -7.07
CA LYS A 206 3.18 -20.13 -7.32
C LYS A 206 4.22 -21.24 -7.22
N ASP A 207 5.44 -20.98 -7.69
CA ASP A 207 6.58 -21.90 -7.59
C ASP A 207 7.33 -21.81 -6.27
N ASP A 208 6.63 -21.36 -5.21
CA ASP A 208 7.15 -21.29 -3.84
C ASP A 208 8.40 -20.39 -3.70
N MET A 209 8.53 -19.37 -4.55
CA MET A 209 9.62 -18.37 -4.54
C MET A 209 11.03 -19.01 -4.61
N ARG A 210 11.20 -20.08 -5.42
CA ARG A 210 12.45 -20.87 -5.45
C ARG A 210 13.55 -20.19 -6.23
N GLU A 211 13.23 -19.50 -7.32
CA GLU A 211 14.22 -18.81 -8.15
C GLU A 211 14.71 -17.55 -7.43
N ASP A 212 16.00 -17.22 -7.56
CA ASP A 212 16.55 -15.97 -7.04
C ASP A 212 15.91 -14.78 -7.79
N PRO A 213 15.27 -13.84 -7.09
CA PRO A 213 14.67 -12.65 -7.68
C PRO A 213 15.60 -11.87 -8.62
N ARG A 214 16.89 -11.81 -8.30
CA ARG A 214 17.90 -11.12 -9.11
C ARG A 214 18.03 -11.73 -10.50
N GLN A 215 17.98 -13.07 -10.59
CA GLN A 215 18.04 -13.74 -11.88
C GLN A 215 16.82 -13.48 -12.74
N ILE A 216 15.63 -13.43 -12.14
CA ILE A 216 14.37 -13.07 -12.85
C ILE A 216 14.48 -11.65 -13.38
N VAL A 217 14.87 -10.70 -12.53
CA VAL A 217 14.97 -9.28 -12.92
C VAL A 217 16.05 -9.07 -13.99
N ASP A 218 17.21 -9.70 -13.87
CA ASP A 218 18.29 -9.59 -14.86
C ASP A 218 17.89 -10.16 -16.23
N ARG A 219 17.17 -11.29 -16.25
CA ARG A 219 16.65 -11.88 -17.50
C ARG A 219 15.60 -10.99 -18.13
N LEU A 220 14.67 -10.46 -17.32
CA LEU A 220 13.66 -9.54 -17.80
C LEU A 220 14.30 -8.25 -18.33
N ALA A 221 15.27 -7.69 -17.61
CA ALA A 221 15.97 -6.49 -18.03
C ALA A 221 16.69 -6.65 -19.38
N LYS A 222 17.29 -7.82 -19.64
CA LYS A 222 17.89 -8.13 -20.94
C LYS A 222 16.83 -8.19 -22.06
N LEU A 223 15.66 -8.76 -21.75
CA LEU A 223 14.58 -8.92 -22.71
C LEU A 223 13.93 -7.57 -23.09
N ILE A 224 13.65 -6.71 -22.10
CA ILE A 224 12.91 -5.46 -22.32
C ILE A 224 13.80 -4.24 -22.57
N ARG A 225 15.15 -4.41 -22.55
CA ARG A 225 16.07 -3.31 -22.81
C ARG A 225 15.76 -2.63 -24.14
N GLY A 226 15.43 -1.34 -24.08
CA GLY A 226 15.08 -0.53 -25.25
C GLY A 226 13.73 -0.86 -25.89
N SER A 227 13.02 -1.88 -25.42
CA SER A 227 11.71 -2.25 -26.00
C SER A 227 10.63 -1.22 -25.72
N MET A 228 10.68 -0.57 -24.55
CA MET A 228 9.74 0.49 -24.16
C MET A 228 9.94 1.74 -25.03
N SER A 229 11.17 2.19 -25.19
CA SER A 229 11.54 3.30 -26.09
C SER A 229 11.15 3.00 -27.54
N ALA A 230 11.41 1.77 -28.02
CA ALA A 230 11.01 1.34 -29.34
C ALA A 230 9.48 1.28 -29.52
N ALA A 231 8.75 0.87 -28.49
CA ALA A 231 7.28 0.89 -28.50
C ALA A 231 6.79 2.33 -28.62
N LEU A 232 7.25 3.24 -27.77
CA LEU A 232 6.89 4.67 -27.81
C LEU A 232 7.17 5.29 -29.18
N SER A 233 8.32 4.99 -29.80
CA SER A 233 8.66 5.48 -31.13
C SER A 233 7.71 5.00 -32.23
N ARG A 234 7.15 3.81 -32.10
CA ARG A 234 6.16 3.25 -33.06
C ARG A 234 4.78 3.89 -32.93
N PHE A 235 4.44 4.41 -31.77
CA PHE A 235 3.17 5.10 -31.50
C PHE A 235 3.29 6.63 -31.63
N GLN A 236 4.46 7.15 -32.01
CA GLN A 236 4.67 8.57 -32.27
C GLN A 236 3.86 9.01 -33.50
N PHE A 237 3.22 10.22 -33.42
CA PHE A 237 2.43 10.86 -34.48
C PHE A 237 2.90 12.27 -34.80
#